data_950e2b176698a4e6c6878f1b60b2b062
#
_entry.id   950e2b176698a4e6c6878f1b60b2b062
#
_cell.length_a   1.000
_cell.length_b   1.000
_cell.length_c   1.000
_cell.angle_alpha   90.00
_cell.angle_beta   90.00
_cell.angle_gamma   90.00
#
_symmetry.space_group_name_H-M   'P 1'
#
loop_
_entity.id
_entity.type
_entity.pdbx_description
1 polymer ?
#
loop_
_entity_poly.entity_id
_entity_poly.type
_entity_poly.pdbx_seq_one_letter_code
_entity_poly.pdbx_strand_id
1 'polypeptide(L)'
;IKSVLDASSPVQIFFDKKYPDRPPRISAPTVQSIHPADTDSGFLFLVGQNWPKVALFGAGHVGRALSTIASQLPIRLSVFDQRTEQCVLVPRADNLWIEQSIDLTAEATQLNDCRAAIIMTHSHQLDYDLCKVLLPNSAIRYVGLIGSDSKSKRFRKKLKKDGLREPDIARLTSPIGQNGPPGKEPGTIALAVLSELLQRLAIHSNQLTEESIDAAA
;
A
#
# COMPACT_ATOMS: atom_id res chain seq x y z
N ILE A 1 26.78 -6.30 -8.54
CA ILE A 1 26.12 -6.13 -7.23
C ILE A 1 25.44 -4.75 -7.17
N LYS A 2 26.12 -3.64 -7.52
CA LYS A 2 25.54 -2.28 -7.46
C LYS A 2 24.26 -2.16 -8.31
N SER A 3 24.24 -2.70 -9.53
CA SER A 3 23.06 -2.72 -10.41
C SER A 3 21.89 -3.58 -9.87
N VAL A 4 22.17 -4.53 -8.98
CA VAL A 4 21.17 -5.38 -8.32
C VAL A 4 20.56 -4.66 -7.12
N LEU A 5 21.37 -3.88 -6.39
CA LEU A 5 20.91 -3.08 -5.25
C LEU A 5 20.05 -1.90 -5.68
N ASP A 6 20.27 -1.39 -6.91
CA ASP A 6 19.49 -0.33 -7.52
C ASP A 6 18.21 -0.83 -8.24
N ALA A 7 17.96 -2.16 -8.23
CA ALA A 7 16.80 -2.74 -8.88
C ALA A 7 15.50 -2.31 -8.18
N SER A 8 14.57 -1.79 -8.96
CA SER A 8 13.22 -1.42 -8.49
C SER A 8 12.36 -2.63 -8.10
N SER A 9 12.82 -3.85 -8.40
CA SER A 9 12.18 -5.12 -8.07
C SER A 9 13.09 -5.96 -7.19
N PRO A 10 12.55 -6.71 -6.22
CA PRO A 10 13.35 -7.60 -5.40
C PRO A 10 14.02 -8.67 -6.26
N VAL A 11 15.22 -9.05 -5.88
CA VAL A 11 15.98 -10.14 -6.49
C VAL A 11 16.41 -11.13 -5.43
N GLN A 12 16.48 -12.39 -5.82
CA GLN A 12 16.94 -13.47 -4.99
C GLN A 12 18.41 -13.76 -5.31
N ILE A 13 19.26 -13.79 -4.28
CA ILE A 13 20.68 -14.09 -4.40
C ILE A 13 20.97 -15.40 -3.66
N PHE A 14 21.46 -16.40 -4.37
CA PHE A 14 21.82 -17.70 -3.82
C PHE A 14 23.34 -17.87 -3.81
N PHE A 15 23.91 -18.17 -2.64
CA PHE A 15 25.31 -18.53 -2.43
C PHE A 15 25.41 -20.02 -2.16
N ASP A 16 26.15 -20.74 -3.01
CA ASP A 16 26.31 -22.20 -2.93
C ASP A 16 27.35 -22.56 -1.86
N LYS A 17 26.98 -23.36 -0.86
CA LYS A 17 27.90 -23.83 0.20
C LYS A 17 28.98 -24.76 -0.33
N LYS A 18 28.64 -25.57 -1.35
CA LYS A 18 29.55 -26.55 -1.93
C LYS A 18 30.62 -25.90 -2.83
N TYR A 19 30.29 -24.76 -3.41
CA TYR A 19 31.14 -24.05 -4.34
C TYR A 19 31.23 -22.55 -3.97
N PRO A 20 31.90 -22.21 -2.85
CA PRO A 20 31.92 -20.85 -2.32
C PRO A 20 32.60 -19.82 -3.24
N ASP A 21 33.51 -20.27 -4.10
CA ASP A 21 34.25 -19.43 -5.06
C ASP A 21 33.46 -19.13 -6.34
N ARG A 22 32.29 -19.74 -6.54
CA ARG A 22 31.43 -19.44 -7.68
C ARG A 22 30.67 -18.14 -7.41
N PRO A 23 30.46 -17.31 -8.47
CA PRO A 23 29.63 -16.13 -8.32
C PRO A 23 28.22 -16.52 -7.90
N PRO A 24 27.55 -15.72 -7.03
CA PRO A 24 26.20 -16.01 -6.61
C PRO A 24 25.24 -16.01 -7.80
N ARG A 25 24.24 -16.89 -7.73
CA ARG A 25 23.15 -16.90 -8.71
C ARG A 25 22.12 -15.87 -8.34
N ILE A 26 21.71 -15.06 -9.31
CA ILE A 26 20.70 -14.00 -9.14
C ILE A 26 19.48 -14.40 -9.97
N SER A 27 18.32 -14.39 -9.37
CA SER A 27 17.05 -14.72 -10.02
C SER A 27 15.91 -13.83 -9.52
N ALA A 28 14.80 -13.83 -10.23
CA ALA A 28 13.57 -13.27 -9.68
C ALA A 28 13.12 -14.08 -8.45
N PRO A 29 12.54 -13.42 -7.42
CA PRO A 29 12.01 -14.14 -6.25
C PRO A 29 10.89 -15.08 -6.67
N THR A 30 10.88 -16.26 -6.10
CA THR A 30 9.73 -17.18 -6.19
C THR A 30 8.82 -16.97 -4.97
N VAL A 31 7.56 -17.37 -5.06
CA VAL A 31 6.57 -17.22 -3.97
C VAL A 31 7.05 -17.87 -2.66
N GLN A 32 7.92 -18.89 -2.75
CA GLN A 32 8.48 -19.62 -1.61
C GLN A 32 9.71 -18.97 -0.95
N SER A 33 10.23 -17.87 -1.50
CA SER A 33 11.52 -17.31 -1.09
C SER A 33 11.44 -15.86 -0.56
N ILE A 34 10.43 -15.58 0.23
CA ILE A 34 10.20 -14.23 0.80
C ILE A 34 11.15 -13.92 1.97
N HIS A 35 11.82 -14.94 2.54
CA HIS A 35 12.74 -14.78 3.66
C HIS A 35 14.15 -15.31 3.34
N PRO A 36 15.19 -14.72 3.94
CA PRO A 36 16.51 -15.35 3.94
C PRO A 36 16.40 -16.76 4.50
N ALA A 37 16.92 -17.74 3.77
CA ALA A 37 16.87 -19.13 4.19
C ALA A 37 18.27 -19.74 4.18
N ASP A 38 18.62 -20.47 5.22
CA ASP A 38 19.72 -21.43 5.23
C ASP A 38 19.18 -22.75 4.71
N THR A 39 19.69 -23.21 3.58
CA THR A 39 19.33 -24.49 2.97
C THR A 39 20.52 -25.43 3.05
N ASP A 40 20.28 -26.73 2.90
CA ASP A 40 21.37 -27.73 2.87
C ASP A 40 22.40 -27.44 1.77
N SER A 41 21.96 -26.80 0.66
CA SER A 41 22.79 -26.50 -0.50
C SER A 41 23.43 -25.10 -0.49
N GLY A 42 22.92 -24.16 0.32
CA GLY A 42 23.45 -22.79 0.29
C GLY A 42 22.67 -21.77 1.10
N PHE A 43 23.08 -20.52 0.99
CA PHE A 43 22.41 -19.39 1.60
C PHE A 43 21.62 -18.63 0.56
N LEU A 44 20.36 -18.34 0.89
CA LEU A 44 19.46 -17.61 0.05
C LEU A 44 19.16 -16.25 0.69
N PHE A 45 19.41 -15.17 -0.05
CA PHE A 45 19.11 -13.80 0.38
C PHE A 45 18.13 -13.17 -0.58
N LEU A 46 17.12 -12.48 -0.03
CA LEU A 46 16.27 -11.59 -0.79
C LEU A 46 16.87 -10.17 -0.69
N VAL A 47 17.22 -9.60 -1.82
CA VAL A 47 17.77 -8.25 -1.92
C VAL A 47 16.84 -7.40 -2.75
N GLY A 48 16.58 -6.19 -2.32
CA GLY A 48 15.65 -5.25 -2.92
C GLY A 48 14.45 -4.97 -2.01
N GLN A 49 13.79 -3.86 -2.29
CA GLN A 49 12.70 -3.39 -1.44
C GLN A 49 11.37 -3.92 -1.99
N ASN A 50 10.88 -5.04 -1.45
CA ASN A 50 9.52 -5.53 -1.72
C ASN A 50 8.48 -4.78 -0.86
N TRP A 51 8.63 -3.47 -0.77
CA TRP A 51 7.69 -2.65 -0.02
C TRP A 51 6.33 -2.61 -0.72
N PRO A 52 5.23 -2.77 0.03
CA PRO A 52 3.91 -2.70 -0.56
C PRO A 52 3.63 -1.32 -1.15
N LYS A 53 3.04 -1.32 -2.33
CA LYS A 53 2.58 -0.10 -2.98
C LYS A 53 1.26 0.34 -2.38
N VAL A 54 1.18 1.61 -2.02
CA VAL A 54 0.02 2.28 -1.42
C VAL A 54 -0.32 3.50 -2.25
N ALA A 55 -1.58 3.69 -2.57
CA ALA A 55 -2.09 4.88 -3.22
C ALA A 55 -2.73 5.81 -2.20
N LEU A 56 -2.40 7.09 -2.24
CA LEU A 56 -3.01 8.15 -1.44
C LEU A 56 -3.69 9.15 -2.36
N PHE A 57 -4.99 9.27 -2.26
CA PHE A 57 -5.79 10.27 -2.96
C PHE A 57 -6.09 11.45 -2.04
N GLY A 58 -5.43 12.59 -2.30
CA GLY A 58 -5.56 13.83 -1.55
C GLY A 58 -4.27 14.25 -0.85
N ALA A 59 -3.65 15.35 -1.33
CA ALA A 59 -2.44 15.98 -0.81
C ALA A 59 -2.75 17.18 0.11
N GLY A 60 -3.90 17.20 0.79
CA GLY A 60 -4.27 18.22 1.77
C GLY A 60 -3.41 18.14 3.05
N HIS A 61 -3.78 18.85 4.11
CA HIS A 61 -3.00 18.91 5.35
C HIS A 61 -2.69 17.53 5.94
N VAL A 62 -3.69 16.63 6.00
CA VAL A 62 -3.49 15.27 6.51
C VAL A 62 -2.67 14.44 5.53
N GLY A 63 -2.93 14.54 4.22
CA GLY A 63 -2.18 13.82 3.20
C GLY A 63 -0.69 14.17 3.20
N ARG A 64 -0.34 15.46 3.36
CA ARG A 64 1.06 15.89 3.50
C ARG A 64 1.71 15.37 4.77
N ALA A 65 1.02 15.46 5.92
CA ALA A 65 1.52 14.91 7.17
C ALA A 65 1.74 13.38 7.07
N LEU A 66 0.81 12.68 6.42
CA LEU A 66 0.93 11.25 6.14
C LEU A 66 2.14 10.97 5.25
N SER A 67 2.34 11.71 4.17
CA SER A 67 3.49 11.56 3.27
C SER A 67 4.81 11.80 3.99
N THR A 68 4.86 12.78 4.90
CA THR A 68 6.05 13.06 5.71
C THR A 68 6.42 11.87 6.61
N ILE A 69 5.47 11.24 7.28
CA ILE A 69 5.74 10.07 8.12
C ILE A 69 6.04 8.85 7.24
N ALA A 70 5.29 8.67 6.16
CA ALA A 70 5.45 7.56 5.22
C ALA A 70 6.83 7.51 4.55
N SER A 71 7.51 8.66 4.40
CA SER A 71 8.88 8.72 3.86
C SER A 71 9.90 7.93 4.69
N GLN A 72 9.59 7.63 5.95
CA GLN A 72 10.42 6.85 6.87
C GLN A 72 9.94 5.40 7.04
N LEU A 73 8.91 4.97 6.31
CA LEU A 73 8.29 3.67 6.47
C LEU A 73 8.57 2.75 5.26
N PRO A 74 8.56 1.43 5.46
CA PRO A 74 8.81 0.45 4.40
C PRO A 74 7.58 0.27 3.50
N ILE A 75 7.12 1.35 2.89
CA ILE A 75 6.05 1.38 1.89
C ILE A 75 6.46 2.24 0.70
N ARG A 76 5.90 1.97 -0.47
CA ARG A 76 5.98 2.84 -1.66
C ARG A 76 4.66 3.59 -1.76
N LEU A 77 4.69 4.91 -1.59
CA LEU A 77 3.50 5.74 -1.57
C LEU A 77 3.38 6.57 -2.85
N SER A 78 2.33 6.34 -3.63
CA SER A 78 1.94 7.21 -4.74
C SER A 78 0.85 8.18 -4.27
N VAL A 79 1.13 9.48 -4.36
CA VAL A 79 0.24 10.56 -3.90
C VAL A 79 -0.40 11.23 -5.10
N PHE A 80 -1.72 11.23 -5.16
CA PHE A 80 -2.51 11.81 -6.24
C PHE A 80 -3.35 12.99 -5.73
N ASP A 81 -3.28 14.13 -6.39
CA ASP A 81 -4.19 15.27 -6.16
C ASP A 81 -4.44 16.02 -7.47
N GLN A 82 -5.61 16.63 -7.58
CA GLN A 82 -5.97 17.45 -8.74
C GLN A 82 -5.29 18.82 -8.71
N ARG A 83 -4.89 19.28 -7.54
CA ARG A 83 -4.40 20.62 -7.27
C ARG A 83 -2.88 20.65 -7.25
N THR A 84 -2.29 21.28 -8.26
CA THR A 84 -0.83 21.42 -8.40
C THR A 84 -0.19 22.03 -7.15
N GLU A 85 -0.80 23.05 -6.56
CA GLU A 85 -0.30 23.74 -5.38
C GLU A 85 -0.23 22.81 -4.14
N GLN A 86 -1.09 21.79 -4.05
CA GLN A 86 -1.01 20.80 -2.98
C GLN A 86 0.09 19.75 -3.24
N CYS A 87 0.25 19.33 -4.49
CA CYS A 87 1.30 18.39 -4.89
C CYS A 87 2.70 18.93 -4.63
N VAL A 88 2.93 20.22 -4.89
CA VAL A 88 4.23 20.89 -4.65
C VAL A 88 4.61 20.88 -3.17
N LEU A 89 3.65 20.88 -2.27
CA LEU A 89 3.86 20.90 -0.81
C LEU A 89 4.11 19.51 -0.21
N VAL A 90 3.97 18.43 -0.98
CA VAL A 90 4.30 17.06 -0.53
C VAL A 90 5.82 16.92 -0.45
N PRO A 91 6.37 16.31 0.63
CA PRO A 91 7.82 16.12 0.75
C PRO A 91 8.36 15.20 -0.36
N ARG A 92 9.62 15.40 -0.72
CA ARG A 92 10.33 14.53 -1.66
C ARG A 92 11.08 13.45 -0.88
N ALA A 93 10.93 12.18 -1.28
CA ALA A 93 11.67 11.04 -0.74
C ALA A 93 11.70 9.91 -1.80
N ASP A 94 12.66 9.00 -1.68
CA ASP A 94 12.89 7.92 -2.66
C ASP A 94 11.73 6.93 -2.78
N ASN A 95 10.92 6.83 -1.73
CA ASN A 95 9.74 5.96 -1.67
C ASN A 95 8.42 6.70 -1.90
N LEU A 96 8.45 7.98 -2.30
CA LEU A 96 7.28 8.81 -2.59
C LEU A 96 7.23 9.20 -4.08
N TRP A 97 6.10 8.94 -4.74
CA TRP A 97 5.77 9.40 -6.08
C TRP A 97 4.60 10.35 -6.00
N ILE A 98 4.71 11.51 -6.64
CA ILE A 98 3.69 12.56 -6.55
C ILE A 98 3.19 12.83 -7.95
N GLU A 99 1.90 12.62 -8.16
CA GLU A 99 1.24 12.74 -9.44
C GLU A 99 0.08 13.74 -9.36
N GLN A 100 0.20 14.81 -10.10
CA GLN A 100 -0.92 15.73 -10.31
C GLN A 100 -1.74 15.21 -11.50
N SER A 101 -3.02 14.94 -11.26
CA SER A 101 -3.93 14.44 -12.30
C SER A 101 -5.30 15.09 -12.18
N ILE A 102 -5.90 15.45 -13.30
CA ILE A 102 -7.25 16.03 -13.35
C ILE A 102 -8.31 14.96 -13.07
N ASP A 103 -8.07 13.72 -13.50
CA ASP A 103 -9.01 12.59 -13.32
C ASP A 103 -8.41 11.52 -12.40
N LEU A 104 -8.64 11.67 -11.09
CA LEU A 104 -8.19 10.71 -10.09
C LEU A 104 -8.91 9.36 -10.19
N THR A 105 -10.10 9.30 -10.80
CA THR A 105 -10.80 8.03 -11.00
C THR A 105 -10.17 7.22 -12.12
N ALA A 106 -9.71 7.88 -13.17
CA ALA A 106 -8.92 7.22 -14.22
C ALA A 106 -7.59 6.67 -13.65
N GLU A 107 -6.86 7.44 -12.83
CA GLU A 107 -5.66 6.96 -12.15
C GLU A 107 -5.95 5.73 -11.28
N ALA A 108 -7.05 5.76 -10.52
CA ALA A 108 -7.46 4.66 -9.66
C ALA A 108 -7.71 3.35 -10.44
N THR A 109 -8.16 3.41 -11.70
CA THR A 109 -8.36 2.22 -12.55
C THR A 109 -7.05 1.54 -12.96
N GLN A 110 -5.95 2.27 -12.95
CA GLN A 110 -4.62 1.78 -13.36
C GLN A 110 -3.83 1.14 -12.21
N LEU A 111 -4.34 1.13 -10.99
CA LEU A 111 -3.67 0.60 -9.81
C LEU A 111 -3.73 -0.94 -9.75
N ASN A 112 -2.98 -1.61 -10.64
CA ASN A 112 -3.02 -3.08 -10.73
C ASN A 112 -2.12 -3.79 -9.72
N ASP A 113 -1.15 -3.09 -9.13
CA ASP A 113 -0.14 -3.64 -8.22
C ASP A 113 -0.14 -2.98 -6.83
N CYS A 114 -1.08 -2.09 -6.57
CA CYS A 114 -1.29 -1.50 -5.26
C CYS A 114 -1.94 -2.49 -4.28
N ARG A 115 -1.43 -2.52 -3.05
CA ARG A 115 -1.99 -3.33 -1.97
C ARG A 115 -3.02 -2.60 -1.13
N ALA A 116 -2.91 -1.28 -1.06
CA ALA A 116 -3.82 -0.44 -0.28
C ALA A 116 -4.08 0.89 -0.98
N ALA A 117 -5.25 1.48 -0.71
CA ALA A 117 -5.60 2.83 -1.13
C ALA A 117 -6.16 3.62 0.05
N ILE A 118 -5.78 4.87 0.17
CA ILE A 118 -6.24 5.81 1.18
C ILE A 118 -6.91 6.99 0.48
N ILE A 119 -8.14 7.29 0.86
CA ILE A 119 -8.96 8.34 0.26
C ILE A 119 -9.19 9.45 1.28
N MET A 120 -8.67 10.63 0.98
CA MET A 120 -8.83 11.84 1.82
C MET A 120 -8.84 13.12 0.97
N THR A 121 -9.65 13.11 -0.10
CA THR A 121 -9.76 14.26 -0.99
C THR A 121 -10.54 15.40 -0.35
N HIS A 122 -10.55 16.55 -1.01
CA HIS A 122 -11.34 17.70 -0.57
C HIS A 122 -12.83 17.61 -0.96
N SER A 123 -13.21 16.59 -1.75
CA SER A 123 -14.57 16.46 -2.31
C SER A 123 -15.21 15.14 -1.87
N HIS A 124 -16.36 15.23 -1.23
CA HIS A 124 -17.14 14.04 -0.85
C HIS A 124 -17.62 13.23 -2.07
N GLN A 125 -17.88 13.90 -3.20
CA GLN A 125 -18.29 13.20 -4.42
C GLN A 125 -17.12 12.42 -5.01
N LEU A 126 -15.94 13.05 -5.10
CA LEU A 126 -14.73 12.39 -5.56
C LEU A 126 -14.32 11.22 -4.66
N ASP A 127 -14.42 11.39 -3.32
CA ASP A 127 -14.20 10.29 -2.37
C ASP A 127 -15.12 9.09 -2.67
N TYR A 128 -16.39 9.37 -3.00
CA TYR A 128 -17.35 8.33 -3.33
C TYR A 128 -17.03 7.63 -4.64
N ASP A 129 -16.67 8.39 -5.68
CA ASP A 129 -16.36 7.85 -7.00
C ASP A 129 -15.07 7.01 -6.95
N LEU A 130 -14.08 7.42 -6.18
CA LEU A 130 -12.88 6.62 -5.89
C LEU A 130 -13.22 5.31 -5.16
N CYS A 131 -14.12 5.34 -4.17
CA CYS A 131 -14.58 4.10 -3.52
C CYS A 131 -15.20 3.12 -4.54
N LYS A 132 -16.00 3.62 -5.49
CA LYS A 132 -16.64 2.79 -6.53
C LYS A 132 -15.63 2.10 -7.44
N VAL A 133 -14.53 2.77 -7.75
CA VAL A 133 -13.47 2.24 -8.63
C VAL A 133 -12.54 1.29 -7.86
N LEU A 134 -12.13 1.67 -6.65
CA LEU A 134 -11.11 0.94 -5.91
C LEU A 134 -11.64 -0.34 -5.25
N LEU A 135 -12.86 -0.34 -4.76
CA LEU A 135 -13.42 -1.49 -4.03
C LEU A 135 -13.58 -2.76 -4.88
N PRO A 136 -13.98 -2.72 -6.16
CA PRO A 136 -14.02 -3.92 -6.99
C PRO A 136 -12.64 -4.49 -7.36
N ASN A 137 -11.57 -3.70 -7.25
CA ASN A 137 -10.22 -4.14 -7.57
C ASN A 137 -9.69 -5.11 -6.51
N SER A 138 -9.56 -6.40 -6.86
CA SER A 138 -9.12 -7.45 -5.93
C SER A 138 -7.65 -7.36 -5.52
N ALA A 139 -6.80 -6.66 -6.27
CA ALA A 139 -5.41 -6.42 -5.89
C ALA A 139 -5.30 -5.50 -4.66
N ILE A 140 -6.27 -4.59 -4.48
CA ILE A 140 -6.32 -3.65 -3.36
C ILE A 140 -7.00 -4.33 -2.18
N ARG A 141 -6.22 -4.73 -1.18
CA ARG A 141 -6.69 -5.45 0.02
C ARG A 141 -7.32 -4.54 1.07
N TYR A 142 -6.96 -3.26 1.07
CA TYR A 142 -7.41 -2.27 2.04
C TYR A 142 -7.79 -0.97 1.32
N VAL A 143 -9.00 -0.49 1.56
CA VAL A 143 -9.46 0.82 1.10
C VAL A 143 -9.87 1.63 2.32
N GLY A 144 -9.07 2.63 2.67
CA GLY A 144 -9.29 3.51 3.81
C GLY A 144 -9.91 4.83 3.38
N LEU A 145 -10.98 5.26 4.04
CA LEU A 145 -11.66 6.53 3.75
C LEU A 145 -11.70 7.41 5.00
N ILE A 146 -11.19 8.63 4.89
CA ILE A 146 -11.32 9.62 5.95
C ILE A 146 -12.76 10.15 6.05
N GLY A 147 -13.24 10.33 7.28
CA GLY A 147 -14.56 10.91 7.50
C GLY A 147 -15.15 10.55 8.84
N SER A 148 -16.45 10.83 9.00
CA SER A 148 -17.23 10.49 10.18
C SER A 148 -17.98 9.16 9.98
N ASP A 149 -18.47 8.58 11.09
CA ASP A 149 -19.36 7.42 11.06
C ASP A 149 -20.59 7.65 10.18
N SER A 150 -21.14 8.85 10.23
CA SER A 150 -22.29 9.23 9.38
C SER A 150 -21.96 9.19 7.89
N LYS A 151 -20.78 9.68 7.49
CA LYS A 151 -20.28 9.59 6.12
C LYS A 151 -20.08 8.13 5.72
N SER A 152 -19.46 7.33 6.56
CA SER A 152 -19.23 5.90 6.35
C SER A 152 -20.54 5.14 6.09
N LYS A 153 -21.53 5.28 6.99
CA LYS A 153 -22.84 4.64 6.85
C LYS A 153 -23.55 5.05 5.55
N ARG A 154 -23.51 6.34 5.22
CA ARG A 154 -24.12 6.85 3.98
C ARG A 154 -23.44 6.27 2.73
N PHE A 155 -22.09 6.20 2.72
CA PHE A 155 -21.34 5.67 1.60
C PHE A 155 -21.62 4.18 1.40
N ARG A 156 -21.55 3.37 2.45
CA ARG A 156 -21.85 1.93 2.37
C ARG A 156 -23.25 1.67 1.83
N LYS A 157 -24.27 2.41 2.30
CA LYS A 157 -25.65 2.29 1.83
C LYS A 157 -25.76 2.64 0.32
N LYS A 158 -25.05 3.71 -0.11
CA LYS A 158 -25.07 4.15 -1.51
C LYS A 158 -24.32 3.19 -2.43
N LEU A 159 -23.16 2.68 -2.01
CA LEU A 159 -22.36 1.68 -2.73
C LEU A 159 -23.18 0.39 -2.98
N LYS A 160 -23.89 -0.08 -1.96
CA LYS A 160 -24.79 -1.22 -2.09
C LYS A 160 -25.94 -0.95 -3.07
N LYS A 161 -26.55 0.24 -2.99
CA LYS A 161 -27.61 0.66 -3.94
C LYS A 161 -27.09 0.74 -5.38
N ASP A 162 -25.84 1.16 -5.57
CA ASP A 162 -25.17 1.27 -6.89
C ASP A 162 -24.63 -0.09 -7.39
N GLY A 163 -24.93 -1.20 -6.68
CA GLY A 163 -24.68 -2.57 -7.14
C GLY A 163 -23.31 -3.15 -6.75
N LEU A 164 -22.54 -2.52 -5.87
CA LEU A 164 -21.32 -3.13 -5.37
C LEU A 164 -21.65 -4.33 -4.46
N ARG A 165 -20.84 -5.38 -4.60
CA ARG A 165 -21.02 -6.62 -3.81
C ARG A 165 -20.65 -6.38 -2.34
N GLU A 166 -21.34 -7.04 -1.43
CA GLU A 166 -21.04 -6.94 0.02
C GLU A 166 -19.57 -7.26 0.37
N PRO A 167 -18.91 -8.29 -0.20
CA PRO A 167 -17.49 -8.55 0.08
C PRO A 167 -16.57 -7.40 -0.35
N ASP A 168 -16.89 -6.69 -1.43
CA ASP A 168 -16.11 -5.54 -1.87
C ASP A 168 -16.31 -4.36 -0.91
N ILE A 169 -17.54 -4.10 -0.49
CA ILE A 169 -17.87 -3.04 0.49
C ILE A 169 -17.25 -3.35 1.86
N ALA A 170 -17.11 -4.61 2.25
CA ALA A 170 -16.51 -5.02 3.52
C ALA A 170 -15.03 -4.59 3.64
N ARG A 171 -14.32 -4.46 2.51
CA ARG A 171 -12.93 -3.98 2.47
C ARG A 171 -12.77 -2.47 2.73
N LEU A 172 -13.87 -1.71 2.71
CA LEU A 172 -13.85 -0.29 3.05
C LEU A 172 -13.66 -0.12 4.56
N THR A 173 -12.57 0.47 4.98
CA THR A 173 -12.36 0.93 6.35
C THR A 173 -12.70 2.42 6.44
N SER A 174 -13.72 2.75 7.20
CA SER A 174 -14.15 4.14 7.37
C SER A 174 -14.98 4.29 8.66
N PRO A 175 -14.67 5.28 9.49
CA PRO A 175 -13.51 6.18 9.42
C PRO A 175 -12.18 5.45 9.59
N ILE A 176 -11.12 5.93 8.92
CA ILE A 176 -9.75 5.41 9.10
C ILE A 176 -9.10 5.99 10.35
N GLY A 177 -8.18 5.21 10.95
CA GLY A 177 -7.38 5.67 12.08
C GLY A 177 -8.12 5.75 13.41
N GLN A 178 -9.27 5.10 13.56
CA GLN A 178 -10.10 5.17 14.79
C GLN A 178 -9.41 4.58 16.04
N ASN A 179 -8.55 3.58 15.85
CA ASN A 179 -7.84 2.93 16.96
C ASN A 179 -6.48 3.59 17.28
N GLY A 180 -6.20 4.74 16.69
CA GLY A 180 -4.97 5.49 16.93
C GLY A 180 -5.08 6.47 18.09
N PRO A 181 -4.03 7.28 18.32
CA PRO A 181 -4.04 8.33 19.34
C PRO A 181 -5.17 9.33 19.07
N PRO A 182 -5.83 9.85 20.14
CA PRO A 182 -6.87 10.86 19.97
C PRO A 182 -6.26 12.19 19.55
N GLY A 183 -6.94 12.92 18.65
CA GLY A 183 -6.52 14.24 18.18
C GLY A 183 -7.14 14.58 16.83
N LYS A 184 -7.12 15.87 16.50
CA LYS A 184 -7.61 16.40 15.22
C LYS A 184 -6.49 17.01 14.37
N GLU A 185 -5.31 17.10 14.91
CA GLU A 185 -4.12 17.60 14.25
C GLU A 185 -3.75 16.70 13.06
N PRO A 186 -3.37 17.25 11.91
CA PRO A 186 -3.03 16.48 10.72
C PRO A 186 -1.99 15.38 10.98
N GLY A 187 -0.97 15.65 11.80
CA GLY A 187 0.07 14.68 12.17
C GLY A 187 -0.47 13.51 13.00
N THR A 188 -1.35 13.79 13.95
CA THR A 188 -1.98 12.76 14.82
C THR A 188 -2.86 11.83 13.99
N ILE A 189 -3.69 12.42 13.10
CA ILE A 189 -4.53 11.63 12.18
C ILE A 189 -3.66 10.79 11.25
N ALA A 190 -2.61 11.37 10.67
CA ALA A 190 -1.70 10.67 9.78
C ALA A 190 -1.01 9.48 10.45
N LEU A 191 -0.53 9.66 11.69
CA LEU A 191 0.06 8.58 12.49
C LEU A 191 -0.94 7.45 12.74
N ALA A 192 -2.18 7.78 13.13
CA ALA A 192 -3.24 6.80 13.36
C ALA A 192 -3.56 5.98 12.10
N VAL A 193 -3.67 6.66 10.95
CA VAL A 193 -3.93 6.03 9.65
C VAL A 193 -2.79 5.11 9.23
N LEU A 194 -1.54 5.55 9.36
CA LEU A 194 -0.38 4.73 9.00
C LEU A 194 -0.20 3.52 9.93
N SER A 195 -0.45 3.69 11.22
CA SER A 195 -0.44 2.57 12.18
C SER A 195 -1.46 1.50 11.77
N GLU A 196 -2.69 1.89 11.48
CA GLU A 196 -3.75 0.98 11.02
C GLU A 196 -3.36 0.32 9.68
N LEU A 197 -2.86 1.09 8.71
CA LEU A 197 -2.43 0.59 7.42
C LEU A 197 -1.35 -0.49 7.56
N LEU A 198 -0.29 -0.24 8.33
CA LEU A 198 0.82 -1.19 8.50
C LEU A 198 0.36 -2.49 9.17
N GLN A 199 -0.53 -2.41 10.15
CA GLN A 199 -1.13 -3.60 10.77
C GLN A 199 -1.91 -4.43 9.75
N ARG A 200 -2.73 -3.78 8.90
CA ARG A 200 -3.49 -4.46 7.84
C ARG A 200 -2.60 -5.11 6.80
N LEU A 201 -1.53 -4.44 6.39
CA LEU A 201 -0.58 -4.98 5.43
C LEU A 201 0.19 -6.18 5.99
N ALA A 202 0.58 -6.14 7.28
CA ALA A 202 1.28 -7.24 7.96
C ALA A 202 0.40 -8.49 8.09
N ILE A 203 -0.86 -8.35 8.48
CA ILE A 203 -1.82 -9.47 8.60
C ILE A 203 -1.95 -10.21 7.27
N HIS A 204 -2.06 -9.49 6.15
CA HIS A 204 -2.20 -10.12 4.83
C HIS A 204 -0.91 -10.80 4.35
N SER A 205 0.26 -10.33 4.78
CA SER A 205 1.54 -10.99 4.47
C SER A 205 1.64 -12.35 5.16
N ASN A 206 1.21 -12.45 6.40
CA ASN A 206 1.24 -13.69 7.19
C ASN A 206 0.24 -14.74 6.66
N GLN A 207 -0.96 -14.33 6.25
CA GLN A 207 -1.96 -15.25 5.67
C GLN A 207 -1.48 -15.91 4.38
N LEU A 208 -0.80 -15.17 3.50
CA LEU A 208 -0.22 -15.74 2.27
C LEU A 208 0.89 -16.75 2.55
N THR A 209 1.58 -16.62 3.68
CA THR A 209 2.63 -17.55 4.10
C THR A 209 2.02 -18.85 4.64
N GLU A 210 0.96 -18.78 5.41
CA GLU A 210 0.24 -19.94 5.97
C GLU A 210 -0.48 -20.75 4.88
N GLU A 211 -1.22 -20.11 3.98
CA GLU A 211 -1.89 -20.78 2.86
C GLU A 211 -0.90 -21.47 1.90
N SER A 212 0.32 -20.92 1.77
CA SER A 212 1.36 -21.50 0.92
C SER A 212 2.04 -22.72 1.58
N ILE A 213 2.03 -22.81 2.90
CA ILE A 213 2.58 -23.97 3.66
C ILE A 213 1.57 -25.12 3.62
N ASP A 214 0.29 -24.84 3.80
CA ASP A 214 -0.78 -25.86 3.79
C ASP A 214 -1.02 -26.47 2.38
N ALA A 215 -0.76 -25.69 1.33
CA ALA A 215 -0.86 -26.18 -0.06
C ALA A 215 0.34 -27.03 -0.50
N ALA A 216 1.43 -27.06 0.28
CA ALA A 216 2.66 -27.80 -0.01
C ALA A 216 2.84 -29.06 0.85
N ALA A 217 1.90 -29.33 1.77
CA ALA A 217 1.84 -30.51 2.63
C ALA A 217 0.84 -31.54 2.09
#